data_8e151d8234c40ca81cc872468b4759f2
#
_entry.id   8e151d8234c40ca81cc872468b4759f2
#
_cell.length_a   1.000
_cell.length_b   1.000
_cell.length_c   1.000
_cell.angle_alpha   90.00
_cell.angle_beta   90.00
_cell.angle_gamma   90.00
#
_symmetry.space_group_name_H-M   'P 1'
#
loop_
_entity.id
_entity.type
_entity.pdbx_description
1 polymer ?
#
loop_
_entity_poly.entity_id
_entity_poly.type
_entity_poly.pdbx_seq_one_letter_code
_entity_poly.pdbx_strand_id
1 'polypeptide(L)'
;MQPQDESSVELRIDPLAQHKHLPAVLNHLERQLGCALALVHNPLKTRLIDQKASSGHQPTCTCVLCSSARDYGIVSTPRITFLAMPSKLIVLAASNGENLKLAQRFAEKARALGHTADVLDLTTVELPVFTPRVQAKGTPHAISALEQQLMAAQRWVICAPEYNGSIPPVLTNAIAWLSVTGDDFRALFNGRPIAMATFSGGGGMELLVSLRIQLTHLGAQVVGRQLLSNHAKPAQEDSISDLVQRLLQMQPLQL
;
A
#
# COMPACT_ATOMS: atom_id res chain seq x y z
N MET A 1 18.74 -34.93 30.26
CA MET A 1 17.55 -34.08 30.05
C MET A 1 17.34 -34.03 28.53
N GLN A 2 16.40 -34.85 28.05
CA GLN A 2 16.11 -34.99 26.62
C GLN A 2 15.23 -33.83 26.14
N PRO A 3 15.36 -33.37 24.89
CA PRO A 3 14.45 -32.39 24.31
C PRO A 3 13.12 -33.04 23.95
N GLN A 4 12.02 -32.39 24.29
CA GLN A 4 10.68 -32.83 24.00
C GLN A 4 10.33 -32.54 22.53
N ASP A 5 9.71 -33.55 21.98
CA ASP A 5 9.16 -33.78 20.66
C ASP A 5 8.12 -32.70 20.28
N GLU A 6 8.40 -31.93 19.23
CA GLU A 6 7.40 -31.09 18.57
C GLU A 6 6.54 -31.98 17.68
N SER A 7 5.38 -32.37 18.18
CA SER A 7 4.36 -33.08 17.40
C SER A 7 3.78 -32.14 16.34
N SER A 8 4.28 -32.24 15.13
CA SER A 8 3.63 -31.72 13.93
C SER A 8 2.30 -32.45 13.74
N VAL A 9 1.19 -31.73 13.92
CA VAL A 9 -0.16 -32.24 13.58
C VAL A 9 -0.29 -32.21 12.05
N GLU A 10 -0.01 -33.37 11.45
CA GLU A 10 -0.29 -33.62 10.03
C GLU A 10 -1.80 -33.82 9.86
N LEU A 11 -2.51 -32.80 9.38
CA LEU A 11 -3.90 -32.90 9.00
C LEU A 11 -4.00 -33.77 7.75
N ARG A 12 -4.21 -35.08 7.93
CA ARG A 12 -4.60 -36.01 6.85
C ARG A 12 -6.05 -35.74 6.48
N ILE A 13 -6.24 -35.00 5.40
CA ILE A 13 -7.56 -34.79 4.79
C ILE A 13 -7.83 -36.01 3.89
N ASP A 14 -8.84 -36.79 4.26
CA ASP A 14 -9.31 -37.92 3.48
C ASP A 14 -9.88 -37.45 2.14
N PRO A 15 -9.32 -37.84 0.98
CA PRO A 15 -9.77 -37.38 -0.34
C PRO A 15 -11.21 -37.79 -0.69
N LEU A 16 -11.76 -38.81 -0.02
CA LEU A 16 -13.11 -39.32 -0.28
C LEU A 16 -14.22 -38.63 0.51
N ALA A 17 -13.91 -37.91 1.60
CA ALA A 17 -14.89 -37.18 2.40
C ALA A 17 -15.32 -35.85 1.78
N GLN A 18 -14.55 -35.33 0.82
CA GLN A 18 -14.79 -34.03 0.20
C GLN A 18 -15.96 -34.01 -0.81
N HIS A 19 -16.43 -35.18 -1.28
CA HIS A 19 -17.42 -35.20 -2.36
C HIS A 19 -18.89 -35.10 -1.93
N LYS A 20 -19.24 -35.17 -0.66
CA LYS A 20 -20.67 -35.22 -0.23
C LYS A 20 -21.26 -33.88 0.23
N HIS A 21 -20.47 -32.88 0.62
CA HIS A 21 -21.00 -31.60 1.12
C HIS A 21 -20.54 -30.35 0.32
N LEU A 22 -19.64 -30.52 -0.64
CA LEU A 22 -19.14 -29.45 -1.49
C LEU A 22 -20.17 -28.85 -2.46
N PRO A 23 -21.17 -29.61 -3.00
CA PRO A 23 -22.07 -29.07 -4.01
C PRO A 23 -22.99 -27.96 -3.52
N ALA A 24 -23.41 -27.98 -2.26
CA ALA A 24 -24.36 -26.98 -1.74
C ALA A 24 -23.69 -25.62 -1.47
N VAL A 25 -22.47 -25.60 -1.00
CA VAL A 25 -21.69 -24.37 -0.72
C VAL A 25 -21.17 -23.78 -2.02
N LEU A 26 -20.69 -24.59 -2.95
CA LEU A 26 -20.27 -24.16 -4.28
C LEU A 26 -21.43 -23.58 -5.11
N ASN A 27 -22.59 -24.22 -5.10
CA ASN A 27 -23.77 -23.71 -5.78
C ASN A 27 -24.29 -22.39 -5.19
N HIS A 28 -24.07 -22.12 -3.90
CA HIS A 28 -24.42 -20.82 -3.30
C HIS A 28 -23.41 -19.73 -3.67
N LEU A 29 -22.12 -20.04 -3.69
CA LEU A 29 -21.04 -19.13 -4.09
C LEU A 29 -21.04 -18.85 -5.60
N GLU A 30 -21.33 -19.86 -6.43
CA GLU A 30 -21.47 -19.68 -7.88
C GLU A 30 -22.62 -18.76 -8.27
N ARG A 31 -23.72 -18.78 -7.53
CA ARG A 31 -24.84 -17.86 -7.75
C ARG A 31 -24.52 -16.41 -7.36
N GLN A 32 -23.57 -16.19 -6.44
CA GLN A 32 -23.19 -14.85 -5.99
C GLN A 32 -21.97 -14.28 -6.70
N LEU A 33 -21.03 -15.11 -7.16
CA LEU A 33 -19.72 -14.68 -7.65
C LEU A 33 -19.44 -15.02 -9.13
N GLY A 34 -20.32 -15.73 -9.83
CA GLY A 34 -20.13 -16.12 -11.22
C GLY A 34 -18.93 -17.05 -11.43
N CYS A 35 -18.59 -17.33 -12.68
CA CYS A 35 -17.56 -18.30 -13.12
C CYS A 35 -16.10 -18.10 -12.58
N ALA A 36 -15.83 -17.08 -11.79
CA ALA A 36 -14.49 -16.74 -11.34
C ALA A 36 -13.91 -17.71 -10.31
N LEU A 37 -14.75 -18.40 -9.52
CA LEU A 37 -14.25 -19.32 -8.48
C LEU A 37 -13.89 -20.72 -8.97
N ALA A 38 -14.43 -21.16 -10.09
CA ALA A 38 -14.15 -22.50 -10.63
C ALA A 38 -12.71 -22.68 -11.15
N LEU A 39 -11.99 -21.57 -11.39
CA LEU A 39 -10.61 -21.59 -11.93
C LEU A 39 -9.52 -21.72 -10.85
N VAL A 40 -9.82 -21.43 -9.59
CA VAL A 40 -8.80 -21.34 -8.53
C VAL A 40 -8.53 -22.68 -7.83
N HIS A 41 -9.39 -23.70 -7.97
CA HIS A 41 -9.31 -24.92 -7.14
C HIS A 41 -9.00 -26.22 -7.89
N ASN A 42 -8.49 -26.19 -9.14
CA ASN A 42 -8.06 -27.41 -9.82
C ASN A 42 -6.63 -27.29 -10.37
N PRO A 43 -5.62 -27.80 -9.65
CA PRO A 43 -4.19 -27.70 -10.04
C PRO A 43 -3.86 -28.41 -11.37
N LEU A 44 -4.69 -29.36 -11.84
CA LEU A 44 -4.49 -30.04 -13.12
C LEU A 44 -4.86 -29.17 -14.34
N LYS A 45 -5.79 -28.22 -14.17
CA LYS A 45 -6.17 -27.29 -15.25
C LYS A 45 -5.16 -26.14 -15.41
N THR A 46 -4.50 -25.71 -14.34
CA THR A 46 -3.46 -24.69 -14.38
C THR A 46 -2.24 -25.15 -15.19
N ARG A 47 -1.84 -26.41 -15.09
CA ARG A 47 -0.72 -26.96 -15.89
C ARG A 47 -1.02 -27.00 -17.39
N LEU A 48 -2.27 -27.18 -17.81
CA LEU A 48 -2.67 -27.20 -19.23
C LEU A 48 -2.69 -25.79 -19.84
N ILE A 49 -2.90 -24.76 -19.05
CA ILE A 49 -2.87 -23.37 -19.50
C ILE A 49 -1.43 -22.92 -19.71
N ASP A 50 -0.50 -23.26 -18.79
CA ASP A 50 0.92 -22.91 -18.92
C ASP A 50 1.61 -23.56 -20.12
N GLN A 51 1.24 -24.82 -20.49
CA GLN A 51 1.81 -25.48 -21.66
C GLN A 51 1.32 -24.91 -23.00
N LYS A 52 0.12 -24.28 -23.03
CA LYS A 52 -0.40 -23.65 -24.26
C LYS A 52 0.04 -22.21 -24.46
N ALA A 53 0.43 -21.51 -23.39
CA ALA A 53 0.95 -20.15 -23.49
C ALA A 53 2.30 -20.07 -24.24
N SER A 54 3.08 -21.14 -24.26
CA SER A 54 4.36 -21.23 -24.97
C SER A 54 4.22 -21.41 -26.49
N SER A 55 3.02 -21.67 -27.02
CA SER A 55 2.78 -21.93 -28.45
C SER A 55 2.10 -20.79 -29.23
N GLY A 56 1.99 -19.60 -28.65
CA GLY A 56 1.46 -18.42 -29.34
C GLY A 56 -0.03 -18.44 -29.67
N HIS A 57 -0.80 -19.43 -29.21
CA HIS A 57 -2.24 -19.51 -29.41
C HIS A 57 -2.97 -18.99 -28.17
N GLN A 58 -3.97 -18.13 -28.38
CA GLN A 58 -4.84 -17.64 -27.30
C GLN A 58 -5.54 -18.82 -26.61
N PRO A 59 -5.54 -18.87 -25.27
CA PRO A 59 -6.20 -19.95 -24.53
C PRO A 59 -7.71 -19.84 -24.74
N THR A 60 -8.29 -20.81 -25.45
CA THR A 60 -9.75 -20.98 -25.54
C THR A 60 -10.22 -21.72 -24.29
N CYS A 61 -11.05 -21.07 -23.48
CA CYS A 61 -11.70 -21.70 -22.34
C CYS A 61 -12.70 -22.75 -22.83
N THR A 62 -12.44 -24.02 -22.56
CA THR A 62 -13.34 -25.16 -22.85
C THR A 62 -14.09 -25.58 -21.58
N CYS A 63 -14.84 -24.70 -20.96
CA CYS A 63 -15.79 -25.08 -19.94
C CYS A 63 -17.16 -25.32 -20.59
N VAL A 64 -17.92 -26.30 -20.11
CA VAL A 64 -19.21 -26.71 -20.67
C VAL A 64 -20.24 -25.56 -20.64
N LEU A 65 -20.06 -24.58 -19.75
CA LEU A 65 -20.89 -23.37 -19.66
C LEU A 65 -20.52 -22.30 -20.71
N CYS A 66 -19.33 -22.38 -21.35
CA CYS A 66 -18.91 -21.45 -22.39
C CYS A 66 -19.33 -21.92 -23.80
N SER A 67 -19.80 -23.14 -23.98
CA SER A 67 -20.20 -23.66 -25.28
C SER A 67 -21.52 -23.03 -25.78
N SER A 68 -22.42 -22.63 -24.87
CA SER A 68 -23.67 -21.95 -25.21
C SER A 68 -23.52 -20.46 -25.51
N ALA A 69 -22.36 -19.85 -25.19
CA ALA A 69 -22.12 -18.42 -25.43
C ALA A 69 -21.44 -18.13 -26.80
N ARG A 70 -21.09 -19.17 -27.57
CA ARG A 70 -20.46 -19.00 -28.89
C ARG A 70 -21.40 -18.50 -29.98
N ASP A 71 -22.70 -18.60 -29.78
CA ASP A 71 -23.70 -18.23 -30.79
C ASP A 71 -24.03 -16.73 -30.76
N TYR A 72 -23.50 -15.97 -29.80
CA TYR A 72 -23.71 -14.53 -29.68
C TYR A 72 -22.41 -13.73 -29.79
N GLY A 73 -21.62 -13.92 -30.77
CA GLY A 73 -20.58 -13.06 -31.39
C GLY A 73 -19.82 -11.98 -30.55
N ILE A 74 -19.97 -11.90 -29.25
CA ILE A 74 -19.30 -10.91 -28.38
C ILE A 74 -18.94 -11.55 -27.06
N VAL A 75 -17.80 -12.24 -26.98
CA VAL A 75 -17.19 -12.54 -25.69
C VAL A 75 -15.96 -11.65 -25.52
N SER A 76 -16.17 -10.40 -25.17
CA SER A 76 -15.16 -9.66 -24.44
C SER A 76 -15.07 -10.31 -23.06
N THR A 77 -13.94 -10.95 -22.74
CA THR A 77 -13.66 -11.40 -21.36
C THR A 77 -13.85 -10.19 -20.44
N PRO A 78 -14.77 -10.23 -19.47
CA PRO A 78 -14.89 -9.13 -18.55
C PRO A 78 -13.53 -9.00 -17.84
N ARG A 79 -12.85 -7.87 -18.01
CA ARG A 79 -11.78 -7.48 -17.11
C ARG A 79 -12.45 -7.39 -15.74
N ILE A 80 -12.21 -8.37 -14.88
CA ILE A 80 -12.56 -8.27 -13.46
C ILE A 80 -11.69 -7.14 -12.93
N THR A 81 -12.20 -5.92 -13.00
CA THR A 81 -11.61 -4.81 -12.29
C THR A 81 -11.96 -5.06 -10.84
N PHE A 82 -11.01 -5.55 -10.06
CA PHE A 82 -11.13 -5.48 -8.61
C PHE A 82 -11.33 -4.01 -8.28
N LEU A 83 -12.55 -3.61 -8.00
CA LEU A 83 -12.83 -2.32 -7.39
C LEU A 83 -12.17 -2.35 -6.02
N ALA A 84 -10.95 -1.84 -5.94
CA ALA A 84 -10.29 -1.65 -4.67
C ALA A 84 -11.21 -0.80 -3.80
N MET A 85 -11.52 -1.29 -2.60
CA MET A 85 -12.32 -0.54 -1.63
C MET A 85 -11.69 0.84 -1.43
N PRO A 86 -12.50 1.91 -1.38
CA PRO A 86 -11.99 3.24 -1.13
C PRO A 86 -11.11 3.24 0.12
N SER A 87 -9.88 3.68 0.00
CA SER A 87 -8.96 3.79 1.12
C SER A 87 -8.67 5.26 1.43
N LYS A 88 -8.36 5.54 2.69
CA LYS A 88 -7.94 6.87 3.11
C LYS A 88 -6.43 6.99 2.99
N LEU A 89 -5.98 8.03 2.27
CA LEU A 89 -4.60 8.45 2.19
C LEU A 89 -4.40 9.73 2.99
N ILE A 90 -3.19 9.90 3.51
CA ILE A 90 -2.71 11.20 3.96
C ILE A 90 -1.44 11.57 3.20
N VAL A 91 -1.35 12.81 2.75
CA VAL A 91 -0.19 13.33 2.05
C VAL A 91 0.45 14.40 2.92
N LEU A 92 1.60 14.08 3.50
CA LEU A 92 2.36 14.99 4.36
C LEU A 92 3.23 15.90 3.51
N ALA A 93 3.18 17.20 3.77
CA ALA A 93 4.10 18.18 3.21
C ALA A 93 5.04 18.68 4.30
N ALA A 94 6.35 18.49 4.13
CA ALA A 94 7.35 18.95 5.09
C ALA A 94 7.93 20.34 4.76
N SER A 95 7.24 21.10 3.92
CA SER A 95 7.45 22.52 3.69
C SER A 95 6.19 23.15 3.06
N ASN A 96 5.99 24.42 3.24
CA ASN A 96 4.83 25.17 2.77
C ASN A 96 4.95 25.75 1.34
N GLY A 97 6.01 25.38 0.60
CA GLY A 97 6.25 25.81 -0.78
C GLY A 97 5.92 24.74 -1.82
N GLU A 98 6.90 24.43 -2.68
CA GLU A 98 6.72 23.47 -3.79
C GLU A 98 6.35 22.05 -3.33
N ASN A 99 6.80 21.61 -2.15
CA ASN A 99 6.39 20.30 -1.63
C ASN A 99 4.94 20.27 -1.15
N LEU A 100 4.38 21.40 -0.69
CA LEU A 100 2.95 21.48 -0.41
C LEU A 100 2.12 21.42 -1.70
N LYS A 101 2.54 22.12 -2.76
CA LYS A 101 1.90 22.01 -4.09
C LYS A 101 1.99 20.60 -4.64
N LEU A 102 3.15 19.96 -4.48
CA LEU A 102 3.34 18.55 -4.88
C LEU A 102 2.41 17.63 -4.10
N ALA A 103 2.27 17.83 -2.79
CA ALA A 103 1.36 17.07 -1.94
C ALA A 103 -0.11 17.23 -2.38
N GLN A 104 -0.53 18.44 -2.75
CA GLN A 104 -1.87 18.70 -3.28
C GLN A 104 -2.13 17.90 -4.56
N ARG A 105 -1.18 17.86 -5.50
CA ARG A 105 -1.27 17.06 -6.73
C ARG A 105 -1.39 15.57 -6.46
N PHE A 106 -0.65 15.03 -5.49
CA PHE A 106 -0.79 13.63 -5.07
C PHE A 106 -2.19 13.36 -4.52
N ALA A 107 -2.71 14.24 -3.67
CA ALA A 107 -4.04 14.10 -3.09
C ALA A 107 -5.14 14.19 -4.15
N GLU A 108 -5.05 15.13 -5.09
CA GLU A 108 -5.96 15.26 -6.23
C GLU A 108 -5.95 13.99 -7.09
N LYS A 109 -4.77 13.44 -7.37
CA LYS A 109 -4.66 12.20 -8.14
C LYS A 109 -5.29 11.01 -7.43
N ALA A 110 -5.11 10.87 -6.12
CA ALA A 110 -5.74 9.82 -5.34
C ALA A 110 -7.28 9.95 -5.34
N ARG A 111 -7.80 11.18 -5.22
CA ARG A 111 -9.24 11.45 -5.31
C ARG A 111 -9.81 11.14 -6.69
N ALA A 112 -9.09 11.49 -7.75
CA ALA A 112 -9.47 11.16 -9.13
C ALA A 112 -9.52 9.64 -9.40
N LEU A 113 -8.81 8.85 -8.60
CA LEU A 113 -8.84 7.37 -8.63
C LEU A 113 -9.91 6.77 -7.69
N GLY A 114 -10.78 7.59 -7.09
CA GLY A 114 -11.89 7.13 -6.23
C GLY A 114 -11.53 6.90 -4.77
N HIS A 115 -10.39 7.40 -4.30
CA HIS A 115 -9.95 7.30 -2.90
C HIS A 115 -10.16 8.62 -2.15
N THR A 116 -10.19 8.57 -0.82
CA THR A 116 -10.14 9.79 0.00
C THR A 116 -8.68 10.15 0.27
N ALA A 117 -8.36 11.44 0.21
CA ALA A 117 -7.00 11.91 0.46
C ALA A 117 -7.02 13.28 1.12
N ASP A 118 -6.29 13.40 2.23
CA ASP A 118 -6.10 14.66 2.96
C ASP A 118 -4.65 15.11 2.82
N VAL A 119 -4.43 16.43 2.74
CA VAL A 119 -3.10 17.01 2.77
C VAL A 119 -2.84 17.56 4.17
N LEU A 120 -1.71 17.19 4.74
CA LEU A 120 -1.25 17.65 6.04
C LEU A 120 0.04 18.47 5.84
N ASP A 121 -0.04 19.77 6.07
CA ASP A 121 1.14 20.64 6.11
C ASP A 121 1.77 20.57 7.51
N LEU A 122 2.89 19.86 7.62
CA LEU A 122 3.61 19.71 8.89
C LEU A 122 4.16 21.05 9.42
N THR A 123 4.29 22.08 8.57
CA THR A 123 4.80 23.38 9.00
C THR A 123 3.77 24.18 9.83
N THR A 124 2.51 23.77 9.80
CA THR A 124 1.45 24.35 10.63
C THR A 124 1.29 23.67 11.98
N VAL A 125 1.98 22.53 12.18
CA VAL A 125 1.93 21.80 13.44
C VAL A 125 3.03 22.30 14.36
N GLU A 126 2.66 23.06 15.38
CA GLU A 126 3.61 23.63 16.34
C GLU A 126 4.08 22.54 17.32
N LEU A 127 5.27 21.99 17.06
CA LEU A 127 5.92 21.01 17.90
C LEU A 127 7.19 21.58 18.51
N PRO A 128 7.39 21.49 19.83
CA PRO A 128 8.67 21.80 20.43
C PRO A 128 9.75 20.85 19.88
N VAL A 129 10.99 21.31 19.82
CA VAL A 129 12.10 20.41 19.45
C VAL A 129 12.15 19.24 20.43
N PHE A 130 12.12 18.04 19.87
CA PHE A 130 12.18 16.82 20.67
C PHE A 130 13.51 16.72 21.41
N THR A 131 13.42 16.56 22.71
CA THR A 131 14.53 16.19 23.59
C THR A 131 13.97 15.34 24.74
N PRO A 132 14.78 14.46 25.35
CA PRO A 132 14.34 13.73 26.56
C PRO A 132 13.86 14.66 27.69
N ARG A 133 14.45 15.85 27.80
CA ARG A 133 14.05 16.87 28.79
C ARG A 133 12.67 17.45 28.51
N VAL A 134 12.32 17.63 27.23
CA VAL A 134 10.99 18.14 26.83
C VAL A 134 9.97 17.00 26.94
N GLN A 135 10.32 15.79 26.50
CA GLN A 135 9.49 14.60 26.64
C GLN A 135 9.09 14.32 28.09
N ALA A 136 10.01 14.50 29.05
CA ALA A 136 9.74 14.31 30.48
C ALA A 136 8.65 15.27 31.04
N LYS A 137 8.30 16.35 30.31
CA LYS A 137 7.20 17.26 30.68
C LYS A 137 5.84 16.79 30.16
N GLY A 138 5.79 15.69 29.44
CA GLY A 138 4.59 15.12 28.82
C GLY A 138 4.56 15.30 27.30
N THR A 139 3.68 14.55 26.65
CA THR A 139 3.46 14.62 25.19
C THR A 139 2.65 15.86 24.86
N PRO A 140 3.11 16.73 23.93
CA PRO A 140 2.34 17.89 23.48
C PRO A 140 0.99 17.46 22.87
N HIS A 141 -0.07 18.21 23.15
CA HIS A 141 -1.40 17.92 22.59
C HIS A 141 -1.41 17.86 21.05
N ALA A 142 -0.59 18.68 20.38
CA ALA A 142 -0.45 18.67 18.93
C ALA A 142 0.05 17.31 18.38
N ILE A 143 0.85 16.57 19.15
CA ILE A 143 1.31 15.23 18.76
C ILE A 143 0.16 14.23 18.79
N SER A 144 -0.67 14.23 19.84
CA SER A 144 -1.83 13.33 19.91
C SER A 144 -2.82 13.58 18.77
N ALA A 145 -3.05 14.84 18.40
CA ALA A 145 -3.90 15.18 17.27
C ALA A 145 -3.27 14.74 15.93
N LEU A 146 -1.97 14.93 15.75
CA LEU A 146 -1.22 14.48 14.58
C LEU A 146 -1.27 12.95 14.44
N GLU A 147 -1.00 12.24 15.52
CA GLU A 147 -1.05 10.77 15.57
C GLU A 147 -2.42 10.24 15.17
N GLN A 148 -3.50 10.79 15.72
CA GLN A 148 -4.88 10.40 15.36
C GLN A 148 -5.17 10.58 13.88
N GLN A 149 -4.73 11.70 13.27
CA GLN A 149 -4.89 11.94 11.84
C GLN A 149 -4.13 10.90 11.01
N LEU A 150 -2.89 10.60 11.40
CA LEU A 150 -2.02 9.64 10.72
C LEU A 150 -2.53 8.20 10.86
N MET A 151 -3.02 7.83 12.04
CA MET A 151 -3.63 6.51 12.28
C MET A 151 -4.88 6.28 11.44
N ALA A 152 -5.69 7.31 11.24
CA ALA A 152 -6.91 7.23 10.44
C ALA A 152 -6.65 6.96 8.95
N ALA A 153 -5.41 7.11 8.47
CA ALA A 153 -5.02 6.91 7.08
C ALA A 153 -4.27 5.59 6.90
N GLN A 154 -4.73 4.78 5.97
CA GLN A 154 -4.14 3.47 5.68
C GLN A 154 -2.81 3.56 4.93
N ARG A 155 -2.59 4.63 4.17
CA ARG A 155 -1.44 4.84 3.30
C ARG A 155 -0.98 6.28 3.38
N TRP A 156 0.33 6.50 3.26
CA TRP A 156 0.89 7.84 3.29
C TRP A 156 1.70 8.17 2.04
N VAL A 157 1.71 9.44 1.70
CA VAL A 157 2.73 10.02 0.80
C VAL A 157 3.47 11.09 1.59
N ILE A 158 4.79 11.10 1.53
CA ILE A 158 5.63 12.12 2.17
C ILE A 158 6.29 12.95 1.08
N CYS A 159 5.95 14.24 1.03
CA CYS A 159 6.55 15.24 0.15
C CYS A 159 7.46 16.15 1.00
N ALA A 160 8.76 16.07 0.82
CA ALA A 160 9.73 16.79 1.65
C ALA A 160 10.83 17.44 0.80
N PRO A 161 11.33 18.64 1.17
CA PRO A 161 12.52 19.22 0.58
C PRO A 161 13.77 18.58 1.17
N GLU A 162 14.86 18.62 0.41
CA GLU A 162 16.19 18.34 0.96
C GLU A 162 16.75 19.62 1.58
N TYR A 163 17.14 19.55 2.84
CA TYR A 163 17.86 20.63 3.53
C TYR A 163 19.23 20.13 3.98
N ASN A 164 20.27 20.79 3.51
CA ASN A 164 21.66 20.45 3.86
C ASN A 164 21.99 18.95 3.63
N GLY A 165 21.54 18.39 2.48
CA GLY A 165 21.77 17.00 2.13
C GLY A 165 21.01 16.01 3.04
N SER A 166 19.90 16.41 3.68
CA SER A 166 19.22 15.55 4.65
C SER A 166 17.71 15.81 4.73
N ILE A 167 17.05 15.07 5.63
CA ILE A 167 15.64 15.20 5.97
C ILE A 167 15.40 16.55 6.65
N PRO A 168 14.34 17.30 6.27
CA PRO A 168 14.06 18.60 6.88
C PRO A 168 13.72 18.48 8.37
N PRO A 169 14.14 19.44 9.21
CA PRO A 169 13.96 19.39 10.66
C PRO A 169 12.52 19.16 11.12
N VAL A 170 11.53 19.77 10.43
CA VAL A 170 10.11 19.61 10.77
C VAL A 170 9.66 18.14 10.66
N LEU A 171 10.12 17.42 9.65
CA LEU A 171 9.79 16.01 9.46
C LEU A 171 10.53 15.12 10.47
N THR A 172 11.82 15.36 10.66
CA THR A 172 12.62 14.62 11.65
C THR A 172 12.07 14.81 13.06
N ASN A 173 11.69 16.05 13.42
CA ASN A 173 11.12 16.36 14.72
C ASN A 173 9.75 15.67 14.92
N ALA A 174 8.89 15.70 13.91
CA ALA A 174 7.60 15.02 13.95
C ALA A 174 7.77 13.50 14.13
N ILE A 175 8.67 12.86 13.37
CA ILE A 175 8.95 11.42 13.50
C ILE A 175 9.49 11.10 14.89
N ALA A 176 10.41 11.92 15.44
CA ALA A 176 10.96 11.71 16.77
C ALA A 176 9.87 11.76 17.85
N TRP A 177 8.95 12.71 17.78
CA TRP A 177 7.81 12.76 18.69
C TRP A 177 6.85 11.59 18.53
N LEU A 178 6.49 11.24 17.29
CA LEU A 178 5.57 10.14 16.99
C LEU A 178 6.13 8.78 17.40
N SER A 179 7.45 8.62 17.43
CA SER A 179 8.11 7.38 17.85
C SER A 179 8.17 7.19 19.37
N VAL A 180 7.71 8.15 20.16
CA VAL A 180 7.69 8.04 21.64
C VAL A 180 6.27 8.11 22.20
N THR A 181 5.26 8.06 21.34
CA THR A 181 3.86 7.89 21.74
C THR A 181 3.55 6.40 21.91
N GLY A 182 2.92 6.03 23.04
CA GLY A 182 2.59 4.65 23.34
C GLY A 182 3.81 3.76 23.69
N ASP A 183 3.57 2.46 23.76
CA ASP A 183 4.56 1.47 24.19
C ASP A 183 5.41 0.91 23.05
N ASP A 184 4.92 0.97 21.81
CA ASP A 184 5.63 0.55 20.61
C ASP A 184 5.96 1.74 19.70
N PHE A 185 7.24 2.09 19.61
CA PHE A 185 7.73 3.19 18.79
C PHE A 185 7.51 2.99 17.28
N ARG A 186 7.16 1.78 16.85
CA ARG A 186 6.88 1.42 15.46
C ARG A 186 5.39 1.39 15.14
N ALA A 187 4.49 1.34 16.10
CA ALA A 187 3.07 1.07 15.91
C ALA A 187 2.43 1.91 14.80
N LEU A 188 2.81 3.19 14.69
CA LEU A 188 2.28 4.10 13.68
C LEU A 188 2.78 3.79 12.26
N PHE A 189 4.00 3.25 12.13
CA PHE A 189 4.70 3.04 10.86
C PHE A 189 4.67 1.59 10.39
N ASN A 190 4.70 0.65 11.35
CA ASN A 190 4.91 -0.76 11.08
C ASN A 190 3.86 -1.33 10.11
N GLY A 191 4.33 -1.96 9.03
CA GLY A 191 3.47 -2.53 8.00
C GLY A 191 2.71 -1.51 7.13
N ARG A 192 2.88 -0.20 7.34
CA ARG A 192 2.17 0.85 6.60
C ARG A 192 2.80 1.12 5.25
N PRO A 193 2.03 1.11 4.15
CA PRO A 193 2.51 1.54 2.84
C PRO A 193 2.78 3.05 2.80
N ILE A 194 4.00 3.43 2.41
CA ILE A 194 4.43 4.84 2.32
C ILE A 194 5.14 5.09 0.98
N ALA A 195 4.72 6.11 0.25
CA ALA A 195 5.42 6.63 -0.91
C ALA A 195 6.19 7.91 -0.55
N MET A 196 7.29 8.16 -1.26
CA MET A 196 8.14 9.32 -1.03
C MET A 196 8.30 10.15 -2.29
N ALA A 197 8.23 11.47 -2.13
CA ALA A 197 8.44 12.44 -3.19
C ALA A 197 9.23 13.65 -2.66
N THR A 198 9.96 14.30 -3.54
CA THR A 198 10.67 15.54 -3.23
C THR A 198 10.56 16.55 -4.37
N PHE A 199 10.42 17.82 -4.00
CA PHE A 199 10.85 18.93 -4.80
C PHE A 199 12.02 19.60 -4.07
N SER A 200 13.19 19.58 -4.68
CA SER A 200 14.41 20.15 -4.09
C SER A 200 15.18 20.95 -5.11
N GLY A 201 15.75 22.09 -4.72
CA GLY A 201 16.57 22.93 -5.59
C GLY A 201 17.89 22.27 -6.02
N GLY A 202 18.39 21.33 -5.21
CA GLY A 202 19.55 20.50 -5.50
C GLY A 202 19.16 19.12 -6.05
N GLY A 203 19.84 18.08 -5.58
CA GLY A 203 19.59 16.70 -6.02
C GLY A 203 18.31 16.10 -5.45
N GLY A 204 18.14 16.17 -4.13
CA GLY A 204 17.01 15.54 -3.41
C GLY A 204 17.21 14.04 -3.16
N MET A 205 18.30 13.46 -3.64
CA MET A 205 18.54 12.02 -3.50
C MET A 205 18.96 11.66 -2.07
N GLU A 206 19.76 12.49 -1.43
CA GLU A 206 20.26 12.31 -0.07
C GLU A 206 19.10 12.30 0.93
N LEU A 207 18.11 13.18 0.74
CA LEU A 207 16.86 13.13 1.47
C LEU A 207 16.16 11.78 1.27
N LEU A 208 15.92 11.38 0.01
CA LEU A 208 15.11 10.19 -0.30
C LEU A 208 15.77 8.91 0.23
N VAL A 209 17.10 8.81 0.16
CA VAL A 209 17.84 7.66 0.72
C VAL A 209 17.75 7.65 2.25
N SER A 210 18.02 8.79 2.90
CA SER A 210 17.97 8.91 4.37
C SER A 210 16.56 8.62 4.92
N LEU A 211 15.54 9.18 4.27
CA LEU A 211 14.14 8.97 4.67
C LEU A 211 13.72 7.51 4.47
N ARG A 212 14.14 6.87 3.37
CA ARG A 212 13.89 5.44 3.13
C ARG A 212 14.48 4.57 4.23
N ILE A 213 15.73 4.81 4.60
CA ILE A 213 16.40 4.08 5.69
C ILE A 213 15.61 4.24 6.99
N GLN A 214 15.22 5.47 7.34
CA GLN A 214 14.47 5.75 8.57
C GLN A 214 13.09 5.06 8.58
N LEU A 215 12.32 5.18 7.50
CA LEU A 215 10.99 4.57 7.39
C LEU A 215 11.06 3.04 7.41
N THR A 216 12.05 2.45 6.74
CA THR A 216 12.28 0.99 6.75
C THR A 216 12.67 0.51 8.14
N HIS A 217 13.51 1.25 8.88
CA HIS A 217 13.85 0.95 10.27
C HIS A 217 12.60 0.95 11.17
N LEU A 218 11.65 1.85 10.91
CA LEU A 218 10.37 1.92 11.61
C LEU A 218 9.35 0.85 11.15
N GLY A 219 9.72 -0.01 10.19
CA GLY A 219 8.91 -1.12 9.72
C GLY A 219 7.93 -0.76 8.60
N ALA A 220 8.00 0.43 8.02
CA ALA A 220 7.13 0.82 6.93
C ALA A 220 7.39 0.04 5.63
N GLN A 221 6.34 -0.23 4.86
CA GLN A 221 6.42 -0.75 3.51
C GLN A 221 6.65 0.42 2.54
N VAL A 222 7.90 0.76 2.28
CA VAL A 222 8.22 1.89 1.40
C VAL A 222 8.12 1.48 -0.06
N VAL A 223 7.31 2.21 -0.86
CA VAL A 223 7.19 1.98 -2.30
C VAL A 223 8.58 1.98 -2.94
N GLY A 224 8.88 0.98 -3.76
CA GLY A 224 10.19 0.82 -4.40
C GLY A 224 10.58 2.01 -5.29
N ARG A 225 9.60 2.59 -6.01
CA ARG A 225 9.77 3.83 -6.78
C ARG A 225 9.60 5.05 -5.88
N GLN A 226 10.31 6.13 -6.19
CA GLN A 226 10.22 7.44 -5.54
C GLN A 226 10.21 8.54 -6.59
N LEU A 227 9.67 9.72 -6.26
CA LEU A 227 9.60 10.85 -7.18
C LEU A 227 10.61 11.93 -6.76
N LEU A 228 11.51 12.24 -7.68
CA LEU A 228 12.46 13.34 -7.53
C LEU A 228 12.13 14.41 -8.56
N SER A 229 11.94 15.66 -8.11
CA SER A 229 11.66 16.80 -8.95
C SER A 229 12.41 18.06 -8.50
N ASN A 230 12.59 18.97 -9.42
CA ASN A 230 13.19 20.28 -9.21
C ASN A 230 12.71 21.25 -10.30
N HIS A 231 13.21 22.47 -10.34
CA HIS A 231 12.84 23.45 -11.37
C HIS A 231 13.21 23.01 -12.78
N ALA A 232 14.37 22.34 -12.97
CA ALA A 232 14.81 21.88 -14.28
C ALA A 232 14.07 20.60 -14.71
N LYS A 233 13.63 19.79 -13.75
CA LYS A 233 12.88 18.54 -13.99
C LYS A 233 11.65 18.51 -13.09
N PRO A 234 10.57 19.22 -13.45
CA PRO A 234 9.35 19.23 -12.66
C PRO A 234 8.66 17.87 -12.65
N ALA A 235 7.90 17.62 -11.58
CA ALA A 235 7.13 16.39 -11.43
C ALA A 235 6.10 16.27 -12.56
N GLN A 236 6.14 15.15 -13.29
CA GLN A 236 5.19 14.86 -14.37
C GLN A 236 3.95 14.15 -13.80
N GLU A 237 2.77 14.42 -14.36
CA GLU A 237 1.49 13.83 -13.92
C GLU A 237 1.50 12.30 -14.02
N ASP A 238 2.12 11.74 -15.07
CA ASP A 238 2.25 10.30 -15.22
C ASP A 238 3.10 9.68 -14.12
N SER A 239 4.15 10.37 -13.66
CA SER A 239 5.00 9.91 -12.55
C SER A 239 4.26 9.95 -11.21
N ILE A 240 3.46 10.99 -10.98
CA ILE A 240 2.58 11.08 -9.80
C ILE A 240 1.54 9.95 -9.85
N SER A 241 0.89 9.77 -11.02
CA SER A 241 -0.11 8.73 -11.24
C SER A 241 0.45 7.32 -10.96
N ASP A 242 1.60 7.00 -11.53
CA ASP A 242 2.25 5.70 -11.34
C ASP A 242 2.60 5.46 -9.86
N LEU A 243 3.12 6.47 -9.17
CA LEU A 243 3.48 6.34 -7.75
C LEU A 243 2.25 6.14 -6.86
N VAL A 244 1.16 6.88 -7.12
CA VAL A 244 -0.11 6.71 -6.41
C VAL A 244 -0.69 5.32 -6.67
N GLN A 245 -0.71 4.85 -7.92
CA GLN A 245 -1.24 3.53 -8.27
C GLN A 245 -0.44 2.40 -7.59
N ARG A 246 0.89 2.49 -7.53
CA ARG A 246 1.74 1.53 -6.80
C ARG A 246 1.43 1.53 -5.32
N LEU A 247 1.30 2.70 -4.71
CA LEU A 247 0.95 2.83 -3.31
C LEU A 247 -0.42 2.21 -3.01
N LEU A 248 -1.41 2.43 -3.87
CA LEU A 248 -2.76 1.91 -3.71
C LEU A 248 -2.85 0.37 -3.83
N GLN A 249 -1.92 -0.27 -4.56
CA GLN A 249 -1.84 -1.72 -4.67
C GLN A 249 -1.23 -2.39 -3.43
N MET A 250 -0.45 -1.65 -2.64
CA MET A 250 0.14 -2.19 -1.41
C MET A 250 -0.93 -2.25 -0.31
N GLN A 251 -1.00 -3.37 0.39
CA GLN A 251 -1.89 -3.53 1.54
C GLN A 251 -1.13 -3.30 2.85
N PRO A 252 -1.70 -2.57 3.82
CA PRO A 252 -1.15 -2.54 5.18
C PRO A 252 -1.03 -3.96 5.73
N LEU A 253 0.09 -4.27 6.37
CA LEU A 253 0.22 -5.54 7.07
C LEU A 253 -0.65 -5.54 8.32
N GLN A 254 -1.21 -6.69 8.65
CA GLN A 254 -1.89 -6.95 9.90
C GLN A 254 -0.86 -7.59 10.83
N LEU A 255 -0.25 -6.80 11.72
CA LEU A 255 0.82 -7.21 12.64
C LEU A 255 0.34 -7.19 14.07
#